data_3e9c057a94083174d9b3cab5f0166c2b
#
_entry.id   3e9c057a94083174d9b3cab5f0166c2b
#
_cell.length_a   1.000
_cell.length_b   1.000
_cell.length_c   1.000
_cell.angle_alpha   90.00
_cell.angle_beta   90.00
_cell.angle_gamma   90.00
#
_symmetry.space_group_name_H-M   'P 1'
#
loop_
_entity.id
_entity.type
_entity.pdbx_description
1 polymer ?
#
loop_
_entity_poly.entity_id
_entity_poly.type
_entity_poly.pdbx_seq_one_letter_code
_entity_poly.pdbx_strand_id
1 'polypeptide(L)'
;MNAQPYVLNHNIETVERLYRAARPGGRYRRALELLTRARRYAASVPTKSGLMVDLGEELPEIHATLEDLREVGCRIVTIGQYLRPSIANIPVARYYTPKEFSDLARTARELGFGHVESGPLVRSSYHADKQTDAFR
;
A
#
# COMPACT_ATOMS: atom_id res chain seq x y z
N MET A 1 -19.83 -17.04 -17.34
CA MET A 1 -19.46 -16.88 -15.93
C MET A 1 -18.40 -15.82 -15.79
N ASN A 2 -18.64 -14.88 -14.92
CA ASN A 2 -17.68 -13.82 -14.70
C ASN A 2 -16.63 -14.28 -13.68
N ALA A 3 -15.39 -14.31 -14.13
CA ALA A 3 -14.28 -14.60 -13.21
C ALA A 3 -14.06 -13.41 -12.30
N GLN A 4 -14.14 -13.64 -10.98
CA GLN A 4 -13.81 -12.61 -10.03
C GLN A 4 -12.31 -12.61 -9.78
N PRO A 5 -11.68 -11.44 -9.63
CA PRO A 5 -10.27 -11.40 -9.26
C PRO A 5 -10.09 -11.98 -7.87
N TYR A 6 -8.93 -12.58 -7.61
CA TYR A 6 -8.59 -13.06 -6.28
C TYR A 6 -8.32 -11.90 -5.31
N VAL A 7 -7.90 -10.77 -5.83
CA VAL A 7 -7.57 -9.57 -5.06
C VAL A 7 -8.00 -8.34 -5.84
N LEU A 8 -8.60 -7.38 -5.17
CA LEU A 8 -8.90 -6.08 -5.73
C LEU A 8 -7.82 -5.10 -5.28
N ASN A 9 -7.01 -4.64 -6.23
CA ASN A 9 -5.84 -3.83 -5.94
C ASN A 9 -6.03 -2.37 -6.34
N HIS A 10 -5.78 -1.47 -5.39
CA HIS A 10 -5.66 -0.04 -5.67
C HIS A 10 -4.63 0.55 -4.73
N ASN A 11 -3.51 1.01 -5.29
CA ASN A 11 -2.39 1.49 -4.49
C ASN A 11 -2.66 2.88 -3.94
N ILE A 12 -2.43 3.05 -2.63
CA ILE A 12 -2.46 4.37 -1.99
C ILE A 12 -1.24 5.20 -2.42
N GLU A 13 -0.16 4.57 -2.76
CA GLU A 13 1.09 5.14 -3.27
C GLU A 13 1.95 5.81 -2.21
N THR A 14 1.45 6.82 -1.50
CA THR A 14 2.20 7.55 -0.49
C THR A 14 1.28 8.14 0.58
N VAL A 15 1.87 8.79 1.57
CA VAL A 15 1.12 9.47 2.62
C VAL A 15 0.40 10.72 2.07
N GLU A 16 -0.63 11.16 2.77
CA GLU A 16 -1.51 12.24 2.29
C GLU A 16 -0.76 13.53 1.95
N ARG A 17 0.17 13.94 2.81
CA ARG A 17 0.94 15.18 2.63
C ARG A 17 1.72 15.22 1.32
N LEU A 18 2.24 14.08 0.88
CA LEU A 18 3.09 13.99 -0.29
C LEU A 18 2.34 13.65 -1.58
N TYR A 19 1.03 13.48 -1.49
CA TYR A 19 0.27 12.96 -2.62
C TYR A 19 0.36 13.83 -3.87
N ARG A 20 0.30 15.15 -3.70
CA ARG A 20 0.34 16.06 -4.84
C ARG A 20 1.65 15.90 -5.62
N ALA A 21 2.79 15.76 -4.92
CA ALA A 21 4.09 15.64 -5.57
C ALA A 21 4.30 14.25 -6.18
N ALA A 22 3.85 13.19 -5.50
CA ALA A 22 4.06 11.81 -5.96
C ALA A 22 3.07 11.39 -7.04
N ARG A 23 1.86 11.89 -7.00
CA ARG A 23 0.78 11.52 -7.94
C ARG A 23 0.06 12.78 -8.41
N PRO A 24 0.65 13.60 -9.30
CA PRO A 24 -0.02 14.77 -9.83
C PRO A 24 -1.38 14.39 -10.43
N GLY A 25 -2.44 15.08 -10.01
CA GLY A 25 -3.79 14.78 -10.43
C GLY A 25 -4.48 13.70 -9.61
N GLY A 26 -3.75 12.93 -8.79
CA GLY A 26 -4.35 11.96 -7.89
C GLY A 26 -4.79 12.59 -6.58
N ARG A 27 -5.64 11.89 -5.84
CA ARG A 27 -6.12 12.35 -4.54
C ARG A 27 -6.10 11.19 -3.55
N TYR A 28 -5.49 11.44 -2.39
CA TYR A 28 -5.38 10.45 -1.33
C TYR A 28 -6.75 9.92 -0.88
N ARG A 29 -7.68 10.82 -0.59
CA ARG A 29 -9.01 10.44 -0.10
C ARG A 29 -9.81 9.67 -1.16
N ARG A 30 -9.59 9.98 -2.43
CA ARG A 30 -10.25 9.25 -3.51
C ARG A 30 -9.75 7.81 -3.61
N ALA A 31 -8.46 7.58 -3.37
CA ALA A 31 -7.91 6.22 -3.33
C ALA A 31 -8.56 5.39 -2.23
N LEU A 32 -8.75 5.96 -1.04
CA LEU A 32 -9.44 5.30 0.06
C LEU A 32 -10.91 5.02 -0.30
N GLU A 33 -11.57 5.95 -0.94
CA GLU A 33 -12.94 5.78 -1.38
C GLU A 33 -13.08 4.64 -2.40
N LEU A 34 -12.14 4.53 -3.33
CA LEU A 34 -12.14 3.45 -4.31
C LEU A 34 -11.98 2.10 -3.64
N LEU A 35 -11.12 2.00 -2.62
CA LEU A 35 -10.97 0.76 -1.85
C LEU A 35 -12.25 0.41 -1.09
N THR A 36 -12.93 1.41 -0.53
CA THR A 36 -14.20 1.20 0.13
C THR A 36 -15.24 0.63 -0.84
N ARG A 37 -15.33 1.21 -2.03
CA ARG A 37 -16.25 0.74 -3.06
C ARG A 37 -15.94 -0.68 -3.52
N ALA A 38 -14.65 -0.99 -3.70
CA ALA A 38 -14.22 -2.32 -4.10
C ALA A 38 -14.64 -3.36 -3.06
N ARG A 39 -14.49 -3.05 -1.78
CA ARG A 39 -14.90 -3.93 -0.70
C ARG A 39 -16.42 -4.16 -0.69
N ARG A 40 -17.20 -3.11 -0.93
CA ARG A 40 -18.65 -3.22 -0.98
C ARG A 40 -19.11 -4.02 -2.19
N TYR A 41 -18.42 -3.85 -3.31
CA TYR A 41 -18.77 -4.54 -4.57
C TYR A 41 -18.55 -6.05 -4.47
N ALA A 42 -17.48 -6.47 -3.81
CA ALA A 42 -17.13 -7.89 -3.69
C ALA A 42 -16.55 -8.16 -2.29
N ALA A 43 -17.45 -8.24 -1.30
CA ALA A 43 -17.06 -8.36 0.11
C ALA A 43 -16.22 -9.60 0.41
N SER A 44 -16.35 -10.66 -0.39
CA SER A 44 -15.57 -11.89 -0.21
C SER A 44 -14.17 -11.82 -0.80
N VAL A 45 -13.87 -10.78 -1.59
CA VAL A 45 -12.57 -10.60 -2.23
C VAL A 45 -11.76 -9.60 -1.43
N PRO A 46 -10.56 -9.98 -0.94
CA PRO A 46 -9.75 -9.05 -0.16
C PRO A 46 -9.25 -7.88 -1.02
N THR A 47 -9.16 -6.70 -0.42
CA THR A 47 -8.57 -5.54 -1.07
C THR A 47 -7.11 -5.40 -0.68
N LYS A 48 -6.33 -4.89 -1.61
CA LYS A 48 -4.88 -4.72 -1.49
C LYS A 48 -4.48 -3.31 -1.85
N SER A 49 -3.51 -2.78 -1.13
CA SER A 49 -2.93 -1.47 -1.45
C SER A 49 -1.42 -1.50 -1.28
N GLY A 50 -0.73 -0.70 -2.08
CA GLY A 50 0.71 -0.55 -2.01
C GLY A 50 1.09 0.85 -1.59
N LEU A 51 2.11 0.93 -0.72
CA LEU A 51 2.66 2.17 -0.20
C LEU A 51 4.16 2.20 -0.48
N MET A 52 4.63 3.30 -1.05
CA MET A 52 6.06 3.53 -1.24
C MET A 52 6.59 4.42 -0.12
N VAL A 53 7.78 4.11 0.36
CA VAL A 53 8.47 4.93 1.36
C VAL A 53 9.71 5.56 0.73
N ASP A 54 10.34 6.51 1.44
CA ASP A 54 11.52 7.25 1.00
C ASP A 54 11.20 8.44 0.08
N LEU A 55 9.99 8.97 0.21
CA LEU A 55 9.57 10.17 -0.51
C LEU A 55 9.68 11.43 0.34
N GLY A 56 10.11 11.29 1.59
CA GLY A 56 10.21 12.40 2.55
C GLY A 56 9.17 12.34 3.67
N GLU A 57 8.43 11.25 3.75
CA GLU A 57 7.44 11.04 4.80
C GLU A 57 8.10 10.73 6.15
N GLU A 58 7.37 10.99 7.23
CA GLU A 58 7.78 10.64 8.58
C GLU A 58 7.01 9.40 9.05
N LEU A 59 7.56 8.68 10.02
CA LEU A 59 6.93 7.46 10.53
C LEU A 59 5.49 7.64 10.99
N PRO A 60 5.13 8.70 11.74
CA PRO A 60 3.72 8.89 12.10
C PRO A 60 2.79 9.01 10.91
N GLU A 61 3.28 9.56 9.80
CA GLU A 61 2.49 9.66 8.57
C GLU A 61 2.25 8.29 7.94
N ILE A 62 3.26 7.43 7.97
CA ILE A 62 3.11 6.05 7.49
C ILE A 62 2.09 5.31 8.35
N HIS A 63 2.19 5.46 9.67
CA HIS A 63 1.24 4.82 10.60
C HIS A 63 -0.19 5.30 10.34
N ALA A 64 -0.38 6.61 10.14
CA ALA A 64 -1.70 7.16 9.84
C ALA A 64 -2.26 6.59 8.53
N THR A 65 -1.43 6.44 7.50
CA THR A 65 -1.85 5.86 6.23
C THR A 65 -2.26 4.40 6.38
N LEU A 66 -1.49 3.62 7.15
CA LEU A 66 -1.84 2.22 7.43
C LEU A 66 -3.17 2.12 8.19
N GLU A 67 -3.39 3.01 9.16
CA GLU A 67 -4.66 3.06 9.87
C GLU A 67 -5.83 3.41 8.95
N ASP A 68 -5.64 4.40 8.06
CA ASP A 68 -6.66 4.78 7.08
C ASP A 68 -7.00 3.60 6.17
N LEU A 69 -6.00 2.84 5.72
CA LEU A 69 -6.24 1.65 4.89
C LEU A 69 -7.03 0.58 5.65
N ARG A 70 -6.72 0.36 6.93
CA ARG A 70 -7.47 -0.60 7.73
C ARG A 70 -8.91 -0.14 7.95
N GLU A 71 -9.11 1.16 8.13
CA GLU A 71 -10.45 1.71 8.33
C GLU A 71 -11.36 1.45 7.14
N VAL A 72 -10.81 1.48 5.93
CA VAL A 72 -11.61 1.15 4.72
C VAL A 72 -11.62 -0.37 4.44
N GLY A 73 -11.10 -1.17 5.34
CA GLY A 73 -11.18 -2.62 5.26
C GLY A 73 -10.12 -3.28 4.39
N CYS A 74 -9.04 -2.59 4.07
CA CYS A 74 -7.94 -3.16 3.30
C CYS A 74 -7.27 -4.27 4.10
N ARG A 75 -7.08 -5.46 3.50
CA ARG A 75 -6.57 -6.63 4.19
C ARG A 75 -5.13 -6.97 3.82
N ILE A 76 -4.67 -6.51 2.66
CA ILE A 76 -3.33 -6.81 2.17
C ILE A 76 -2.61 -5.48 1.93
N VAL A 77 -1.40 -5.35 2.45
CA VAL A 77 -0.59 -4.16 2.20
C VAL A 77 0.82 -4.54 1.79
N THR A 78 1.35 -3.81 0.81
CA THR A 78 2.76 -3.88 0.44
C THR A 78 3.40 -2.54 0.76
N ILE A 79 4.61 -2.59 1.33
CA ILE A 79 5.40 -1.41 1.66
C ILE A 79 6.76 -1.59 0.98
N GLY A 80 7.05 -0.73 0.01
CA GLY A 80 8.26 -0.86 -0.78
C GLY A 80 9.05 0.43 -0.88
N GLN A 81 10.30 0.30 -1.29
CA GLN A 81 11.19 1.41 -1.54
C GLN A 81 10.73 2.16 -2.79
N TYR A 82 10.61 3.49 -2.69
CA TYR A 82 10.42 4.31 -3.87
C TYR A 82 11.70 4.29 -4.71
N LEU A 83 11.57 3.92 -5.97
CA LEU A 83 12.67 3.95 -6.92
C LEU A 83 12.34 4.99 -7.98
N ARG A 84 13.11 6.06 -8.02
CA ARG A 84 12.88 7.16 -8.95
C ARG A 84 12.89 6.65 -10.40
N PRO A 85 11.71 6.58 -11.07
CA PRO A 85 11.65 5.99 -12.41
C PRO A 85 12.31 6.86 -13.49
N SER A 86 12.33 8.19 -13.29
CA SER A 86 12.95 9.10 -14.23
C SER A 86 13.37 10.38 -13.51
N ILE A 87 14.13 11.21 -14.21
CA ILE A 87 14.61 12.46 -13.65
C ILE A 87 13.48 13.45 -13.35
N ALA A 88 12.35 13.30 -14.04
CA ALA A 88 11.18 14.15 -13.82
C ALA A 88 10.40 13.80 -12.55
N ASN A 89 10.66 12.65 -11.95
CA ASN A 89 9.98 12.20 -10.74
C ASN A 89 10.70 12.70 -9.48
N ILE A 90 10.00 12.58 -8.33
CA ILE A 90 10.57 13.01 -7.05
C ILE A 90 11.87 12.25 -6.76
N PRO A 91 12.95 12.94 -6.32
CA PRO A 91 14.16 12.24 -5.89
C PRO A 91 13.89 11.38 -4.66
N VAL A 92 14.65 10.29 -4.52
CA VAL A 92 14.61 9.47 -3.31
C VAL A 92 15.13 10.31 -2.13
N ALA A 93 14.32 10.42 -1.07
CA ALA A 93 14.70 11.19 0.11
C ALA A 93 15.76 10.48 0.95
N ARG A 94 15.60 9.17 1.14
CA ARG A 94 16.57 8.30 1.80
C ARG A 94 16.17 6.84 1.54
N TYR A 95 17.06 5.92 1.86
CA TYR A 95 16.75 4.49 1.77
C TYR A 95 16.47 3.94 3.16
N TYR A 96 15.35 3.27 3.31
CA TYR A 96 15.00 2.60 4.56
C TYR A 96 15.86 1.35 4.70
N THR A 97 16.24 1.03 5.94
CA THR A 97 16.99 -0.17 6.25
C THR A 97 16.05 -1.39 6.28
N PRO A 98 16.61 -2.61 6.13
CA PRO A 98 15.79 -3.82 6.32
C PRO A 98 15.09 -3.85 7.68
N LYS A 99 15.74 -3.35 8.72
CA LYS A 99 15.12 -3.29 10.05
C LYS A 99 13.91 -2.36 10.06
N GLU A 100 14.01 -1.21 9.38
CA GLU A 100 12.88 -0.29 9.29
C GLU A 100 11.70 -0.91 8.56
N PHE A 101 11.96 -1.62 7.45
CA PHE A 101 10.91 -2.35 6.75
C PHE A 101 10.29 -3.43 7.63
N SER A 102 11.10 -4.14 8.40
CA SER A 102 10.62 -5.16 9.33
C SER A 102 9.73 -4.56 10.42
N ASP A 103 10.12 -3.41 10.96
CA ASP A 103 9.34 -2.71 11.97
C ASP A 103 7.99 -2.25 11.40
N LEU A 104 7.98 -1.77 10.15
CA LEU A 104 6.74 -1.38 9.49
C LEU A 104 5.83 -2.59 9.26
N ALA A 105 6.40 -3.74 8.90
CA ALA A 105 5.63 -4.97 8.74
C ALA A 105 4.95 -5.36 10.06
N ARG A 106 5.68 -5.27 11.16
CA ARG A 106 5.14 -5.58 12.48
C ARG A 106 3.99 -4.64 12.82
N THR A 107 4.19 -3.34 12.62
CA THR A 107 3.14 -2.34 12.86
C THR A 107 1.89 -2.66 12.05
N ALA A 108 2.05 -2.98 10.77
CA ALA A 108 0.91 -3.33 9.92
C ALA A 108 0.17 -4.56 10.44
N ARG A 109 0.91 -5.60 10.84
CA ARG A 109 0.28 -6.80 11.40
C ARG A 109 -0.49 -6.50 12.67
N GLU A 110 0.06 -5.65 13.53
CA GLU A 110 -0.60 -5.24 14.77
C GLU A 110 -1.89 -4.46 14.49
N LEU A 111 -1.95 -3.73 13.38
CA LEU A 111 -3.16 -3.03 12.95
C LEU A 111 -4.22 -3.97 12.36
N GLY A 112 -3.86 -5.23 12.11
CA GLY A 112 -4.83 -6.23 11.67
C GLY A 112 -4.79 -6.58 10.19
N PHE A 113 -3.76 -6.17 9.44
CA PHE A 113 -3.62 -6.63 8.06
C PHE A 113 -3.41 -8.14 8.04
N GLY A 114 -4.15 -8.82 7.18
CA GLY A 114 -4.06 -10.27 7.06
C GLY A 114 -2.82 -10.75 6.32
N HIS A 115 -2.28 -9.91 5.45
CA HIS A 115 -1.03 -10.19 4.74
C HIS A 115 -0.23 -8.91 4.56
N VAL A 116 1.07 -8.98 4.84
CA VAL A 116 1.98 -7.84 4.75
C VAL A 116 3.25 -8.25 4.04
N GLU A 117 3.62 -7.48 3.01
CA GLU A 117 4.92 -7.58 2.35
C GLU A 117 5.61 -6.24 2.54
N SER A 118 6.81 -6.24 3.12
CA SER A 118 7.54 -4.99 3.40
C SER A 118 9.01 -5.22 3.16
N GLY A 119 9.60 -4.45 2.24
CA GLY A 119 11.00 -4.56 1.92
C GLY A 119 11.38 -3.74 0.71
N PRO A 120 12.69 -3.54 0.46
CA PRO A 120 13.16 -2.66 -0.60
C PRO A 120 12.83 -3.15 -2.02
N LEU A 121 12.61 -4.44 -2.20
CA LEU A 121 12.31 -5.00 -3.52
C LEU A 121 10.84 -5.36 -3.71
N VAL A 122 9.97 -5.01 -2.75
CA VAL A 122 8.56 -5.32 -2.82
C VAL A 122 7.87 -4.39 -3.82
N ARG A 123 7.06 -4.98 -4.71
CA ARG A 123 6.22 -4.25 -5.64
C ARG A 123 4.80 -4.80 -5.58
N SER A 124 3.81 -3.96 -5.85
CA SER A 124 2.42 -4.33 -5.66
C SER A 124 1.98 -5.57 -6.45
N SER A 125 2.59 -5.84 -7.60
CA SER A 125 2.26 -6.99 -8.43
C SER A 125 3.21 -8.17 -8.31
N TYR A 126 4.32 -8.03 -7.58
CA TYR A 126 5.42 -8.99 -7.58
C TYR A 126 5.06 -10.31 -6.89
N HIS A 127 4.31 -10.24 -5.80
CA HIS A 127 3.93 -11.41 -5.01
C HIS A 127 2.41 -11.62 -4.99
N ALA A 128 1.71 -11.21 -6.05
CA ALA A 128 0.26 -11.27 -6.09
C ALA A 128 -0.28 -12.70 -5.87
N ASP A 129 0.33 -13.71 -6.49
CA ASP A 129 -0.10 -15.10 -6.34
C ASP A 129 0.06 -15.60 -4.91
N LYS A 130 1.18 -15.27 -4.27
CA LYS A 130 1.42 -15.65 -2.86
C LYS A 130 0.44 -14.95 -1.92
N GLN A 131 0.15 -13.69 -2.18
CA GLN A 131 -0.80 -12.93 -1.39
C GLN A 131 -2.20 -13.52 -1.50
N THR A 132 -2.56 -13.95 -2.69
CA THR A 132 -3.84 -14.60 -2.96
C THR A 132 -3.97 -15.91 -2.19
N ASP A 133 -2.92 -16.70 -2.17
CA ASP A 133 -2.91 -18.00 -1.50
C ASP A 133 -3.19 -17.89 0.00
N ALA A 134 -2.83 -16.76 0.60
CA ALA A 134 -3.08 -16.53 2.03
C ALA A 134 -4.59 -16.47 2.37
N PHE A 135 -5.45 -16.32 1.37
CA PHE A 135 -6.89 -16.13 1.56
C PHE A 135 -7.74 -17.24 0.92
N ARG A 136 -7.13 -18.30 0.51
CA ARG A 136 -7.84 -19.46 -0.08
C ARG A 136 -8.26 -20.47 0.96
#